data_a5fefa8d49a2f322aab625639d790820
#
_entry.id   a5fefa8d49a2f322aab625639d790820
#
_cell.length_a   1.000
_cell.length_b   1.000
_cell.length_c   1.000
_cell.angle_alpha   90.00
_cell.angle_beta   90.00
_cell.angle_gamma   90.00
#
_symmetry.space_group_name_H-M   'P 1'
#
loop_
_entity.id
_entity.type
_entity.pdbx_description
1 polymer ?
#
loop_
_entity_poly.entity_id
_entity_poly.type
_entity_poly.pdbx_seq_one_letter_code
_entity_poly.pdbx_strand_id
1 'polypeptide(L)'
;RQRQMCIRDSINPETYEGFEEMKEKFVEVRKGKATIEDADKLLRDVNYFGVMLVKLSLADGMVSGAIHSTADTVRPALQIIKTKPGISCTSGVFLMNREDTNHRLMFADCAINIEPNSQELAEIAINTAETAKVFGIDPKVAMLSFSTKGSAKSPKVDRVVQATNIAKEMRPDLAIDGELQFDAAFVPATAAIKAPDSDVAGQANVFVFPCLQAGNI
;
A
#
# COMPACT_ATOMS: atom_id res chain seq x y z
N ARG A 1 25.57 11.16 24.61
CA ARG A 1 24.36 10.44 24.12
C ARG A 1 24.54 8.98 24.46
N GLN A 2 23.86 8.46 25.49
CA GLN A 2 23.77 7.03 25.77
C GLN A 2 23.10 6.38 24.55
N ARG A 3 23.80 5.44 23.89
CA ARG A 3 23.16 4.53 22.92
C ARG A 3 22.18 3.71 23.74
N GLN A 4 20.89 3.89 23.51
CA GLN A 4 19.90 2.90 23.95
C GLN A 4 20.28 1.58 23.28
N MET A 5 20.70 0.62 24.08
CA MET A 5 20.87 -0.76 23.61
C MET A 5 19.52 -1.24 23.11
N CYS A 6 19.44 -1.64 21.85
CA CYS A 6 18.28 -2.33 21.34
C CYS A 6 18.16 -3.66 22.09
N ILE A 7 17.18 -3.76 22.96
CA ILE A 7 16.79 -5.04 23.59
C ILE A 7 16.17 -5.89 22.48
N ARG A 8 16.73 -7.07 22.25
CA ARG A 8 16.18 -8.07 21.33
C ARG A 8 15.68 -9.22 22.17
N ASP A 9 14.36 -9.38 22.19
CA ASP A 9 13.73 -10.58 22.71
C ASP A 9 13.37 -11.51 21.55
N SER A 10 13.51 -12.80 21.78
CA SER A 10 13.09 -13.83 20.82
C SER A 10 11.87 -14.54 21.37
N ILE A 11 10.80 -14.57 20.59
CA ILE A 11 9.58 -15.30 20.90
C ILE A 11 9.48 -16.49 19.96
N ASN A 12 9.36 -17.69 20.51
CA ASN A 12 9.12 -18.89 19.73
C ASN A 12 7.64 -19.28 19.85
N PRO A 13 6.88 -19.34 18.74
CA PRO A 13 5.47 -19.75 18.77
C PRO A 13 5.23 -21.10 19.48
N GLU A 14 6.17 -22.04 19.37
CA GLU A 14 6.03 -23.37 19.97
C GLU A 14 6.09 -23.37 21.51
N THR A 15 6.71 -22.38 22.12
CA THR A 15 6.93 -22.30 23.57
C THR A 15 6.36 -21.05 24.19
N TYR A 16 5.55 -20.29 23.44
CA TYR A 16 4.95 -19.05 23.93
C TYR A 16 3.90 -19.33 25.01
N GLU A 17 4.08 -18.78 26.20
CA GLU A 17 3.20 -19.03 27.36
C GLU A 17 1.74 -18.59 27.13
N GLY A 18 1.53 -17.52 26.34
CA GLY A 18 0.20 -17.00 26.00
C GLY A 18 -0.45 -17.68 24.78
N PHE A 19 0.05 -18.83 24.31
CA PHE A 19 -0.39 -19.45 23.07
C PHE A 19 -1.86 -19.90 23.10
N GLU A 20 -2.32 -20.47 24.20
CA GLU A 20 -3.72 -20.91 24.37
C GLU A 20 -4.70 -19.73 24.30
N GLU A 21 -4.41 -18.64 25.01
CA GLU A 21 -5.22 -17.42 24.96
C GLU A 21 -5.21 -16.82 23.55
N MET A 22 -4.06 -16.84 22.88
CA MET A 22 -3.95 -16.36 21.50
C MET A 22 -4.80 -17.16 20.51
N LYS A 23 -4.92 -18.49 20.67
CA LYS A 23 -5.81 -19.35 19.86
C LYS A 23 -7.28 -18.95 20.02
N GLU A 24 -7.73 -18.74 21.26
CA GLU A 24 -9.10 -18.30 21.54
C GLU A 24 -9.39 -16.94 20.86
N LYS A 25 -8.48 -15.99 21.01
CA LYS A 25 -8.57 -14.67 20.38
C LYS A 25 -8.53 -14.74 18.86
N PHE A 26 -7.75 -15.64 18.28
CA PHE A 26 -7.74 -15.86 16.85
C PHE A 26 -9.11 -16.32 16.33
N VAL A 27 -9.74 -17.30 16.97
CA VAL A 27 -11.07 -17.80 16.61
C VAL A 27 -12.12 -16.68 16.73
N GLU A 28 -12.07 -15.87 17.80
CA GLU A 28 -12.95 -14.70 17.98
C GLU A 28 -12.81 -13.71 16.82
N VAL A 29 -11.59 -13.34 16.46
CA VAL A 29 -11.29 -12.41 15.34
C VAL A 29 -11.76 -12.97 14.01
N ARG A 30 -11.67 -14.28 13.81
CA ARG A 30 -12.09 -14.97 12.59
C ARG A 30 -13.61 -15.13 12.45
N LYS A 31 -14.38 -14.85 13.52
CA LYS A 31 -15.86 -14.84 13.53
C LYS A 31 -16.47 -16.12 12.95
N GLY A 32 -16.06 -17.29 13.42
CA GLY A 32 -16.56 -18.59 12.98
C GLY A 32 -15.96 -19.12 11.67
N LYS A 33 -14.94 -18.44 11.12
CA LYS A 33 -14.20 -18.88 9.93
C LYS A 33 -12.96 -19.72 10.24
N ALA A 34 -12.74 -20.08 11.50
CA ALA A 34 -11.65 -20.93 11.95
C ALA A 34 -12.06 -21.62 13.26
N THR A 35 -11.58 -22.85 13.43
CA THR A 35 -11.72 -23.62 14.66
C THR A 35 -10.50 -23.44 15.57
N ILE A 36 -10.52 -24.01 16.77
CA ILE A 36 -9.35 -24.04 17.68
C ILE A 36 -8.20 -24.86 17.07
N GLU A 37 -8.53 -25.94 16.37
CA GLU A 37 -7.56 -26.78 15.67
C GLU A 37 -6.92 -26.02 14.51
N ASP A 38 -7.68 -25.23 13.75
CA ASP A 38 -7.15 -24.34 12.73
C ASP A 38 -6.23 -23.28 13.35
N ALA A 39 -6.62 -22.71 14.48
CA ALA A 39 -5.83 -21.73 15.21
C ALA A 39 -4.50 -22.33 15.67
N ASP A 40 -4.51 -23.54 16.26
CA ASP A 40 -3.30 -24.24 16.70
C ASP A 40 -2.31 -24.45 15.54
N LYS A 41 -2.80 -24.86 14.39
CA LYS A 41 -1.99 -25.08 13.20
C LYS A 41 -1.44 -23.77 12.59
N LEU A 42 -2.30 -22.77 12.42
CA LEU A 42 -1.95 -21.52 11.75
C LEU A 42 -1.02 -20.64 12.59
N LEU A 43 -1.22 -20.59 13.92
CA LEU A 43 -0.42 -19.74 14.80
C LEU A 43 1.00 -20.27 15.06
N ARG A 44 1.33 -21.50 14.62
CA ARG A 44 2.71 -21.99 14.58
C ARG A 44 3.50 -21.40 13.40
N ASP A 45 2.80 -20.88 12.38
CA ASP A 45 3.41 -20.06 11.33
C ASP A 45 3.78 -18.69 11.85
N VAL A 46 5.03 -18.29 11.64
CA VAL A 46 5.59 -17.03 12.17
C VAL A 46 4.87 -15.77 11.67
N ASN A 47 4.29 -15.80 10.48
CA ASN A 47 3.54 -14.67 9.94
C ASN A 47 2.18 -14.53 10.61
N TYR A 48 1.45 -15.64 10.81
CA TYR A 48 0.19 -15.63 11.57
C TYR A 48 0.41 -15.23 13.03
N PHE A 49 1.45 -15.77 13.64
CA PHE A 49 1.81 -15.44 15.02
C PHE A 49 2.16 -13.96 15.18
N GLY A 50 3.06 -13.43 14.31
CA GLY A 50 3.45 -12.02 14.34
C GLY A 50 2.29 -11.07 14.10
N VAL A 51 1.39 -11.38 13.16
CA VAL A 51 0.17 -10.59 12.93
C VAL A 51 -0.76 -10.62 14.15
N MET A 52 -0.86 -11.75 14.84
CA MET A 52 -1.65 -11.82 16.09
C MET A 52 -1.03 -11.01 17.22
N LEU A 53 0.30 -10.95 17.36
CA LEU A 53 0.96 -10.06 18.32
C LEU A 53 0.56 -8.58 18.07
N VAL A 54 0.57 -8.15 16.81
CA VAL A 54 0.10 -6.81 16.45
C VAL A 54 -1.39 -6.63 16.74
N LYS A 55 -2.23 -7.62 16.42
CA LYS A 55 -3.67 -7.57 16.68
C LYS A 55 -4.02 -7.44 18.15
N LEU A 56 -3.24 -8.06 19.01
CA LEU A 56 -3.40 -8.03 20.46
C LEU A 56 -2.70 -6.84 21.13
N SER A 57 -2.11 -5.92 20.33
CA SER A 57 -1.33 -4.77 20.83
C SER A 57 -0.12 -5.17 21.69
N LEU A 58 0.43 -6.36 21.45
CA LEU A 58 1.68 -6.83 22.05
C LEU A 58 2.90 -6.42 21.19
N ALA A 59 2.66 -5.91 19.98
CA ALA A 59 3.64 -5.31 19.08
C ALA A 59 2.99 -4.17 18.30
N ASP A 60 3.76 -3.15 17.94
CA ASP A 60 3.30 -1.97 17.20
C ASP A 60 3.23 -2.20 15.69
N GLY A 61 3.99 -3.16 15.18
CA GLY A 61 4.06 -3.50 13.77
C GLY A 61 4.83 -4.78 13.52
N MET A 62 4.83 -5.22 12.27
CA MET A 62 5.50 -6.43 11.83
C MET A 62 6.28 -6.17 10.54
N VAL A 63 7.51 -6.69 10.48
CA VAL A 63 8.34 -6.76 9.27
C VAL A 63 8.57 -8.21 8.92
N SER A 64 8.20 -8.61 7.72
CA SER A 64 8.32 -9.99 7.24
C SER A 64 8.59 -10.02 5.73
N GLY A 65 8.73 -11.23 5.13
CA GLY A 65 8.85 -11.43 3.70
C GLY A 65 10.24 -11.83 3.22
N ALA A 66 11.25 -11.93 4.10
CA ALA A 66 12.61 -12.28 3.70
C ALA A 66 12.72 -13.67 3.04
N ILE A 67 11.91 -14.65 3.49
CA ILE A 67 11.92 -16.04 3.01
C ILE A 67 10.50 -16.53 2.64
N HIS A 68 9.51 -15.67 2.70
CA HIS A 68 8.11 -16.02 2.41
C HIS A 68 7.65 -15.33 1.12
N SER A 69 6.69 -15.93 0.43
CA SER A 69 6.02 -15.28 -0.69
C SER A 69 5.21 -14.06 -0.22
N THR A 70 4.92 -13.13 -1.14
CA THR A 70 4.03 -12.00 -0.85
C THR A 70 2.67 -12.48 -0.33
N ALA A 71 2.12 -13.55 -0.92
CA ALA A 71 0.84 -14.11 -0.51
C ALA A 71 0.87 -14.65 0.94
N ASP A 72 1.93 -15.34 1.33
CA ASP A 72 2.06 -15.91 2.68
C ASP A 72 2.30 -14.83 3.74
N THR A 73 2.93 -13.73 3.34
CA THR A 73 3.15 -12.57 4.22
C THR A 73 1.87 -11.75 4.41
N VAL A 74 1.13 -11.49 3.34
CA VAL A 74 -0.03 -10.58 3.35
C VAL A 74 -1.32 -11.26 3.82
N ARG A 75 -1.51 -12.56 3.51
CA ARG A 75 -2.73 -13.31 3.86
C ARG A 75 -3.09 -13.27 5.34
N PRO A 76 -2.17 -13.45 6.30
CA PRO A 76 -2.49 -13.31 7.73
C PRO A 76 -3.02 -11.93 8.08
N ALA A 77 -2.40 -10.87 7.56
CA ALA A 77 -2.85 -9.49 7.80
C ALA A 77 -4.26 -9.24 7.26
N LEU A 78 -4.56 -9.68 6.03
CA LEU A 78 -5.90 -9.59 5.46
C LEU A 78 -6.96 -10.37 6.25
N GLN A 79 -6.59 -11.49 6.82
CA GLN A 79 -7.48 -12.35 7.57
C GLN A 79 -7.75 -11.86 9.00
N ILE A 80 -6.78 -11.25 9.65
CA ILE A 80 -6.78 -10.90 11.07
C ILE A 80 -6.98 -9.39 11.28
N ILE A 81 -6.14 -8.54 10.66
CA ILE A 81 -6.20 -7.08 10.80
C ILE A 81 -7.34 -6.51 9.98
N LYS A 82 -7.45 -6.95 8.70
CA LYS A 82 -8.40 -6.44 7.70
C LYS A 82 -8.10 -5.00 7.25
N THR A 83 -8.94 -4.47 6.37
CA THR A 83 -8.88 -3.06 5.93
C THR A 83 -9.48 -2.13 6.98
N LYS A 84 -9.09 -0.87 6.93
CA LYS A 84 -9.75 0.20 7.70
C LYS A 84 -11.21 0.34 7.26
N PRO A 85 -12.12 0.79 8.15
CA PRO A 85 -13.50 1.09 7.76
C PRO A 85 -13.54 2.05 6.56
N GLY A 86 -14.38 1.73 5.57
CA GLY A 86 -14.54 2.55 4.35
C GLY A 86 -13.50 2.29 3.25
N ILE A 87 -12.53 1.40 3.48
CA ILE A 87 -11.54 1.00 2.46
C ILE A 87 -11.91 -0.37 1.91
N SER A 88 -12.13 -0.45 0.60
CA SER A 88 -12.58 -1.68 -0.07
C SER A 88 -11.43 -2.60 -0.46
N CYS A 89 -10.25 -2.04 -0.76
CA CYS A 89 -9.09 -2.82 -1.18
C CYS A 89 -7.82 -2.50 -0.38
N THR A 90 -6.95 -3.49 -0.26
CA THR A 90 -5.59 -3.34 0.28
C THR A 90 -4.63 -3.09 -0.87
N SER A 91 -3.66 -2.22 -0.68
CA SER A 91 -2.63 -1.92 -1.70
C SER A 91 -1.23 -1.97 -1.12
N GLY A 92 -0.26 -2.28 -1.99
CA GLY A 92 1.17 -2.21 -1.68
C GLY A 92 1.77 -0.87 -2.08
N VAL A 93 2.61 -0.31 -1.22
CA VAL A 93 3.33 0.94 -1.49
C VAL A 93 4.83 0.72 -1.35
N PHE A 94 5.59 1.11 -2.35
CA PHE A 94 7.05 1.15 -2.28
C PHE A 94 7.51 2.58 -1.96
N LEU A 95 8.26 2.73 -0.88
CA LEU A 95 9.02 3.94 -0.61
C LEU A 95 10.37 3.84 -1.33
N MET A 96 10.50 4.60 -2.42
CA MET A 96 11.72 4.67 -3.23
C MET A 96 12.57 5.83 -2.74
N ASN A 97 13.74 5.55 -2.22
CA ASN A 97 14.67 6.55 -1.73
C ASN A 97 15.90 6.67 -2.65
N ARG A 98 16.13 7.87 -3.16
CA ARG A 98 17.32 8.22 -3.93
C ARG A 98 18.26 9.05 -3.06
N GLU A 99 19.32 8.44 -2.58
CA GLU A 99 20.28 9.09 -1.68
C GLU A 99 21.02 10.25 -2.33
N ASP A 100 21.34 10.14 -3.62
CA ASP A 100 22.07 11.15 -4.40
C ASP A 100 21.31 12.48 -4.58
N THR A 101 19.98 12.44 -4.54
CA THR A 101 19.11 13.61 -4.76
C THR A 101 18.20 13.92 -3.57
N ASN A 102 18.25 13.12 -2.51
CA ASN A 102 17.31 13.16 -1.38
C ASN A 102 15.83 13.09 -1.82
N HIS A 103 15.55 12.54 -3.01
CA HIS A 103 14.19 12.32 -3.48
C HIS A 103 13.60 11.08 -2.82
N ARG A 104 12.45 11.26 -2.19
CA ARG A 104 11.62 10.18 -1.67
C ARG A 104 10.35 10.11 -2.50
N LEU A 105 10.12 8.99 -3.14
CA LEU A 105 8.99 8.76 -4.03
C LEU A 105 8.15 7.60 -3.51
N MET A 106 6.84 7.66 -3.74
CA MET A 106 5.91 6.56 -3.44
C MET A 106 5.38 5.96 -4.74
N PHE A 107 5.49 4.63 -4.87
CA PHE A 107 5.00 3.87 -6.01
C PHE A 107 3.92 2.90 -5.55
N ALA A 108 2.72 2.93 -6.15
CA ALA A 108 1.58 2.09 -5.81
C ALA A 108 0.66 1.82 -7.02
N ASP A 109 -0.06 0.70 -7.13
CA ASP A 109 0.19 -0.54 -6.42
C ASP A 109 1.19 -1.37 -7.23
N CYS A 110 2.24 -1.81 -6.59
CA CYS A 110 3.30 -2.56 -7.24
C CYS A 110 3.38 -4.02 -6.75
N ALA A 111 2.40 -4.49 -5.94
CA ALA A 111 2.56 -5.77 -5.26
C ALA A 111 1.29 -6.62 -5.13
N ILE A 112 0.08 -6.06 -5.12
CA ILE A 112 -1.13 -6.74 -4.67
C ILE A 112 -2.22 -6.80 -5.75
N ASN A 113 -2.64 -5.66 -6.29
CA ASN A 113 -3.82 -5.59 -7.17
C ASN A 113 -3.43 -5.76 -8.64
N ILE A 114 -3.84 -6.89 -9.22
CA ILE A 114 -3.46 -7.23 -10.61
C ILE A 114 -4.05 -6.24 -11.60
N GLU A 115 -5.35 -5.99 -11.52
CA GLU A 115 -6.07 -5.09 -12.42
C GLU A 115 -7.21 -4.38 -11.66
N PRO A 116 -6.88 -3.34 -10.87
CA PRO A 116 -7.86 -2.61 -10.09
C PRO A 116 -8.86 -1.89 -10.99
N ASN A 117 -10.14 -1.86 -10.59
CA ASN A 117 -11.15 -1.03 -11.24
C ASN A 117 -10.95 0.45 -10.87
N SER A 118 -11.77 1.36 -11.45
CA SER A 118 -11.62 2.81 -11.25
C SER A 118 -11.79 3.23 -9.79
N GLN A 119 -12.70 2.61 -9.05
CA GLN A 119 -12.91 2.89 -7.63
C GLN A 119 -11.74 2.44 -6.78
N GLU A 120 -11.26 1.21 -6.99
CA GLU A 120 -10.10 0.67 -6.29
C GLU A 120 -8.84 1.49 -6.58
N LEU A 121 -8.65 1.92 -7.83
CA LEU A 121 -7.51 2.72 -8.22
C LEU A 121 -7.54 4.12 -7.56
N ALA A 122 -8.72 4.71 -7.41
CA ALA A 122 -8.91 5.96 -6.65
C ALA A 122 -8.57 5.77 -5.16
N GLU A 123 -9.02 4.68 -4.54
CA GLU A 123 -8.69 4.36 -3.15
C GLU A 123 -7.19 4.11 -2.95
N ILE A 124 -6.54 3.42 -3.90
CA ILE A 124 -5.08 3.24 -3.90
C ILE A 124 -4.36 4.60 -3.90
N ALA A 125 -4.79 5.53 -4.73
CA ALA A 125 -4.21 6.87 -4.80
C ALA A 125 -4.34 7.63 -3.47
N ILE A 126 -5.53 7.65 -2.89
CA ILE A 126 -5.82 8.31 -1.62
C ILE A 126 -5.02 7.69 -0.47
N ASN A 127 -5.02 6.36 -0.36
CA ASN A 127 -4.30 5.65 0.68
C ASN A 127 -2.78 5.85 0.57
N THR A 128 -2.26 5.92 -0.66
CA THR A 128 -0.84 6.18 -0.91
C THR A 128 -0.47 7.61 -0.53
N ALA A 129 -1.33 8.60 -0.84
CA ALA A 129 -1.14 9.98 -0.41
C ALA A 129 -1.10 10.12 1.13
N GLU A 130 -2.02 9.44 1.83
CA GLU A 130 -2.01 9.44 3.30
C GLU A 130 -0.76 8.74 3.86
N THR A 131 -0.32 7.65 3.22
CA THR A 131 0.93 6.99 3.59
C THR A 131 2.14 7.92 3.37
N ALA A 132 2.18 8.67 2.28
CA ALA A 132 3.23 9.66 2.01
C ALA A 132 3.34 10.70 3.13
N LYS A 133 2.22 11.21 3.62
CA LYS A 133 2.18 12.16 4.76
C LYS A 133 2.81 11.57 6.03
N VAL A 134 2.60 10.28 6.31
CA VAL A 134 3.23 9.59 7.45
C VAL A 134 4.75 9.61 7.36
N PHE A 135 5.30 9.54 6.15
CA PHE A 135 6.73 9.65 5.88
C PHE A 135 7.23 11.11 5.71
N GLY A 136 6.40 12.10 6.02
CA GLY A 136 6.74 13.52 5.92
C GLY A 136 6.90 14.00 4.47
N ILE A 137 6.21 13.37 3.52
CA ILE A 137 6.15 13.76 2.11
C ILE A 137 4.84 14.50 1.88
N ASP A 138 4.90 15.71 1.33
CA ASP A 138 3.72 16.42 0.83
C ASP A 138 3.28 15.79 -0.51
N PRO A 139 2.14 15.07 -0.55
CA PRO A 139 1.82 14.22 -1.69
C PRO A 139 1.36 15.01 -2.91
N LYS A 140 2.02 14.79 -4.04
CA LYS A 140 1.58 15.18 -5.38
C LYS A 140 1.38 13.91 -6.20
N VAL A 141 0.12 13.51 -6.37
CA VAL A 141 -0.26 12.20 -6.86
C VAL A 141 -0.51 12.21 -8.36
N ALA A 142 0.29 11.47 -9.11
CA ALA A 142 0.10 11.23 -10.53
C ALA A 142 -0.56 9.87 -10.77
N MET A 143 -1.73 9.89 -11.41
CA MET A 143 -2.41 8.68 -11.90
C MET A 143 -1.82 8.31 -13.26
N LEU A 144 -1.03 7.24 -13.29
CA LEU A 144 -0.21 6.89 -14.44
C LEU A 144 -0.98 6.16 -15.55
N SER A 145 -0.62 6.48 -16.77
CA SER A 145 -1.09 5.82 -17.99
C SER A 145 -0.04 5.94 -19.10
N PHE A 146 -0.24 5.23 -20.21
CA PHE A 146 0.51 5.47 -21.45
C PHE A 146 0.00 6.70 -22.22
N SER A 147 -1.07 7.35 -21.76
CA SER A 147 -1.67 8.59 -22.27
C SER A 147 -1.40 9.75 -21.32
N THR A 148 -1.31 10.96 -21.85
CA THR A 148 -1.28 12.22 -21.12
C THR A 148 -2.38 13.13 -21.64
N LYS A 149 -3.36 13.47 -20.79
CA LYS A 149 -4.44 14.43 -21.10
C LYS A 149 -5.13 14.18 -22.44
N GLY A 150 -5.53 12.93 -22.68
CA GLY A 150 -6.28 12.54 -23.88
C GLY A 150 -5.44 12.27 -25.12
N SER A 151 -4.11 12.13 -24.98
CA SER A 151 -3.23 11.84 -26.13
C SER A 151 -3.47 10.47 -26.77
N ALA A 152 -4.12 9.54 -26.06
CA ALA A 152 -4.55 8.25 -26.57
C ALA A 152 -5.97 7.90 -26.08
N LYS A 153 -6.66 7.02 -26.82
CA LYS A 153 -8.00 6.53 -26.50
C LYS A 153 -7.97 5.03 -26.29
N SER A 154 -8.43 4.58 -25.11
CA SER A 154 -8.53 3.15 -24.78
C SER A 154 -9.38 2.98 -23.52
N PRO A 155 -10.12 1.89 -23.35
CA PRO A 155 -10.81 1.58 -22.09
C PRO A 155 -9.87 1.57 -20.88
N LYS A 156 -8.58 1.27 -21.09
CA LYS A 156 -7.56 1.33 -20.02
C LYS A 156 -7.24 2.78 -19.62
N VAL A 157 -7.24 3.71 -20.57
CA VAL A 157 -7.09 5.16 -20.32
C VAL A 157 -8.33 5.69 -19.61
N ASP A 158 -9.53 5.35 -20.12
CA ASP A 158 -10.81 5.80 -19.56
C ASP A 158 -10.94 5.40 -18.08
N ARG A 159 -10.48 4.19 -17.73
CA ARG A 159 -10.44 3.71 -16.34
C ARG A 159 -9.58 4.62 -15.45
N VAL A 160 -8.41 5.05 -15.90
CA VAL A 160 -7.52 5.94 -15.14
C VAL A 160 -8.11 7.35 -15.02
N VAL A 161 -8.69 7.88 -16.10
CA VAL A 161 -9.41 9.16 -16.08
C VAL A 161 -10.56 9.13 -15.07
N GLN A 162 -11.38 8.08 -15.10
CA GLN A 162 -12.48 7.90 -14.17
C GLN A 162 -11.97 7.79 -12.72
N ALA A 163 -10.91 7.02 -12.49
CA ALA A 163 -10.29 6.90 -11.16
C ALA A 163 -9.77 8.24 -10.65
N THR A 164 -9.17 9.05 -11.51
CA THR A 164 -8.67 10.38 -11.17
C THR A 164 -9.83 11.29 -10.71
N ASN A 165 -10.95 11.27 -11.44
CA ASN A 165 -12.13 12.07 -11.09
C ASN A 165 -12.72 11.61 -9.75
N ILE A 166 -12.90 10.31 -9.55
CA ILE A 166 -13.37 9.75 -8.27
C ILE A 166 -12.46 10.18 -7.11
N ALA A 167 -11.14 10.07 -7.28
CA ALA A 167 -10.19 10.45 -6.23
C ALA A 167 -10.26 11.94 -5.88
N LYS A 168 -10.39 12.81 -6.88
CA LYS A 168 -10.58 14.27 -6.69
C LYS A 168 -11.90 14.61 -5.99
N GLU A 169 -12.97 13.89 -6.31
CA GLU A 169 -14.28 14.08 -5.64
C GLU A 169 -14.23 13.61 -4.19
N MET A 170 -13.62 12.46 -3.93
CA MET A 170 -13.48 11.92 -2.57
C MET A 170 -12.56 12.75 -1.69
N ARG A 171 -11.49 13.33 -2.25
CA ARG A 171 -10.45 14.07 -1.52
C ARG A 171 -10.00 15.31 -2.29
N PRO A 172 -10.84 16.34 -2.32
CA PRO A 172 -10.53 17.61 -3.01
C PRO A 172 -9.37 18.40 -2.37
N ASP A 173 -8.96 18.01 -1.17
CA ASP A 173 -7.80 18.56 -0.46
C ASP A 173 -6.45 18.02 -0.92
N LEU A 174 -6.44 16.93 -1.69
CA LEU A 174 -5.21 16.28 -2.19
C LEU A 174 -4.88 16.78 -3.61
N ALA A 175 -3.60 17.06 -3.84
CA ALA A 175 -3.09 17.32 -5.18
C ALA A 175 -3.00 16.00 -5.98
N ILE A 176 -4.05 15.68 -6.71
CA ILE A 176 -4.14 14.46 -7.55
C ILE A 176 -4.41 14.88 -8.98
N ASP A 177 -3.66 14.34 -9.95
CA ASP A 177 -3.93 14.58 -11.36
C ASP A 177 -3.60 13.35 -12.23
N GLY A 178 -4.21 13.28 -13.41
CA GLY A 178 -4.09 12.21 -14.40
C GLY A 178 -5.14 12.36 -15.48
N GLU A 179 -5.06 11.54 -16.51
CA GLU A 179 -4.00 10.53 -16.71
C GLU A 179 -2.70 11.22 -17.18
N LEU A 180 -1.58 10.71 -16.71
CA LEU A 180 -0.25 11.22 -17.06
C LEU A 180 0.69 10.06 -17.41
N GLN A 181 1.52 10.26 -18.44
CA GLN A 181 2.70 9.42 -18.64
C GLN A 181 3.74 9.73 -17.56
N PHE A 182 4.61 8.77 -17.23
CA PHE A 182 5.60 8.95 -16.18
C PHE A 182 6.55 10.13 -16.42
N ASP A 183 7.01 10.33 -17.66
CA ASP A 183 7.85 11.47 -18.03
C ASP A 183 7.15 12.81 -17.85
N ALA A 184 5.87 12.90 -18.19
CA ALA A 184 5.06 14.11 -17.96
C ALA A 184 4.80 14.33 -16.44
N ALA A 185 4.63 13.27 -15.66
CA ALA A 185 4.41 13.37 -14.23
C ALA A 185 5.69 13.81 -13.47
N PHE A 186 6.87 13.35 -13.93
CA PHE A 186 8.11 13.50 -13.18
C PHE A 186 9.04 14.60 -13.69
N VAL A 187 9.09 14.84 -15.01
CA VAL A 187 10.05 15.78 -15.63
C VAL A 187 9.39 17.13 -15.91
N PRO A 188 9.82 18.24 -15.27
CA PRO A 188 9.20 19.56 -15.43
C PRO A 188 9.15 20.05 -16.89
N ALA A 189 10.20 19.84 -17.68
CA ALA A 189 10.24 20.26 -19.07
C ALA A 189 9.22 19.51 -19.93
N THR A 190 8.99 18.21 -19.66
CA THR A 190 7.97 17.42 -20.34
C THR A 190 6.57 17.84 -19.94
N ALA A 191 6.37 18.11 -18.65
CA ALA A 191 5.10 18.59 -18.11
C ALA A 191 4.65 19.91 -18.75
N ALA A 192 5.57 20.85 -18.90
CA ALA A 192 5.30 22.15 -19.53
C ALA A 192 4.76 22.03 -20.96
N ILE A 193 5.10 20.95 -21.68
CA ILE A 193 4.62 20.69 -23.02
C ILE A 193 3.35 19.85 -23.04
N LYS A 194 3.29 18.78 -22.23
CA LYS A 194 2.23 17.76 -22.32
C LYS A 194 1.04 18.04 -21.39
N ALA A 195 1.25 18.75 -20.29
CA ALA A 195 0.24 19.03 -19.29
C ALA A 195 0.47 20.39 -18.58
N PRO A 196 0.50 21.51 -19.34
CA PRO A 196 0.86 22.84 -18.80
C PRO A 196 -0.08 23.34 -17.68
N ASP A 197 -1.34 22.90 -17.68
CA ASP A 197 -2.37 23.32 -16.72
C ASP A 197 -2.44 22.40 -15.48
N SER A 198 -1.49 21.48 -15.32
CA SER A 198 -1.50 20.52 -14.20
C SER A 198 -0.65 21.01 -13.03
N ASP A 199 -1.24 21.10 -11.84
CA ASP A 199 -0.54 21.42 -10.59
C ASP A 199 0.32 20.25 -10.05
N VAL A 200 0.25 19.07 -10.69
CA VAL A 200 0.96 17.84 -10.29
C VAL A 200 2.04 17.45 -11.29
N ALA A 201 1.79 17.65 -12.59
CA ALA A 201 2.74 17.27 -13.62
C ALA A 201 4.11 17.95 -13.44
N GLY A 202 5.18 17.19 -13.66
CA GLY A 202 6.56 17.64 -13.53
C GLY A 202 7.08 17.75 -12.10
N GLN A 203 6.24 17.51 -11.10
CA GLN A 203 6.61 17.59 -9.69
C GLN A 203 5.96 16.48 -8.83
N ALA A 204 5.41 15.46 -9.49
CA ALA A 204 4.83 14.32 -8.79
C ALA A 204 5.87 13.57 -7.95
N ASN A 205 5.44 13.13 -6.77
CA ASN A 205 6.22 12.31 -5.86
C ASN A 205 5.49 11.06 -5.39
N VAL A 206 4.21 10.93 -5.77
CA VAL A 206 3.39 9.74 -5.60
C VAL A 206 2.91 9.29 -6.98
N PHE A 207 3.23 8.05 -7.35
CA PHE A 207 2.92 7.49 -8.66
C PHE A 207 2.03 6.27 -8.51
N VAL A 208 0.83 6.35 -9.07
CA VAL A 208 -0.16 5.28 -9.02
C VAL A 208 -0.22 4.59 -10.37
N PHE A 209 0.19 3.33 -10.39
CA PHE A 209 0.25 2.51 -11.61
C PHE A 209 -1.13 1.94 -11.96
N PRO A 210 -1.50 1.86 -13.25
CA PRO A 210 -2.83 1.43 -13.66
C PRO A 210 -3.10 -0.07 -13.44
N CYS A 211 -2.06 -0.87 -13.29
CA CYS A 211 -2.14 -2.32 -13.04
C CYS A 211 -0.80 -2.85 -12.55
N LEU A 212 -0.82 -4.07 -12.00
CA LEU A 212 0.37 -4.73 -11.46
C LEU A 212 1.46 -4.94 -12.53
N GLN A 213 1.08 -5.24 -13.77
CA GLN A 213 2.04 -5.39 -14.88
C GLN A 213 2.89 -4.14 -15.11
N ALA A 214 2.30 -2.95 -14.92
CA ALA A 214 3.04 -1.70 -15.09
C ALA A 214 3.88 -1.34 -13.86
N GLY A 215 3.42 -1.72 -12.66
CA GLY A 215 4.06 -1.35 -11.40
C GLY A 215 5.10 -2.33 -10.89
N ASN A 216 5.10 -3.57 -11.38
CA ASN A 216 5.95 -4.67 -10.90
C ASN A 216 6.93 -5.21 -11.96
N ILE A 217 7.36 -4.38 -12.91
CA ILE A 217 8.40 -4.73 -13.91
C ILE A 217 9.78 -4.35 -13.39
#